data_e77a8c38625940b05b8cb622d5d2a8d6
#
_entry.id   e77a8c38625940b05b8cb622d5d2a8d6
#
_cell.length_a   1.000
_cell.length_b   1.000
_cell.length_c   1.000
_cell.angle_alpha   90.00
_cell.angle_beta   90.00
_cell.angle_gamma   90.00
#
_symmetry.space_group_name_H-M   'P 1'
#
loop_
_entity.id
_entity.type
_entity.pdbx_description
1 polymer ?
#
loop_
_entity_poly.entity_id
_entity_poly.type
_entity_poly.pdbx_seq_one_letter_code
_entity_poly.pdbx_strand_id
1 'polypeptide(L)'
;MLRVLADRHPLPARFLILGSASLDLLQQSSETLAGRLETLPLEGLRLADVGEAAQARHWLRGGFPLSFTARSELDSLVWRRNFLQTFLERDLRQMGVQIPALALRRFWNMVAHYHGQTWNGAELARALAVNESTVRRYLDLMTGVFMVRQLPPWFENLGKRQVKAPKIYVRDSGLLHALLGVTNARDLEHHPKVGAS
;
A
#
# COMPACT_ATOMS: atom_id res chain seq x y z
N MET A 1 2.91 3.19 -28.64
CA MET A 1 1.95 2.28 -29.33
C MET A 1 0.50 2.50 -28.92
N LEU A 2 0.14 2.47 -27.62
CA LEU A 2 -1.24 2.68 -27.15
C LEU A 2 -1.82 4.05 -27.54
N ARG A 3 -1.02 5.13 -27.47
CA ARG A 3 -1.42 6.47 -27.90
C ARG A 3 -1.92 6.48 -29.35
N VAL A 4 -1.17 5.87 -30.27
CA VAL A 4 -1.52 5.80 -31.70
C VAL A 4 -2.82 5.03 -31.92
N LEU A 5 -3.07 3.97 -31.12
CA LEU A 5 -4.30 3.20 -31.21
C LEU A 5 -5.50 3.97 -30.63
N ALA A 6 -5.30 4.73 -29.54
CA ALA A 6 -6.35 5.52 -28.92
C ALA A 6 -6.77 6.74 -29.78
N ASP A 7 -5.89 7.26 -30.65
CA ASP A 7 -6.15 8.39 -31.52
C ASP A 7 -6.77 7.99 -32.87
N ARG A 8 -6.97 6.70 -33.15
CA ARG A 8 -7.59 6.23 -34.41
C ARG A 8 -9.10 6.45 -34.43
N HIS A 9 -9.61 6.87 -35.58
CA HIS A 9 -11.05 6.98 -35.86
C HIS A 9 -11.43 6.15 -37.10
N PRO A 10 -12.42 5.24 -36.97
CA PRO A 10 -13.14 4.84 -35.75
C PRO A 10 -12.21 4.14 -34.76
N LEU A 11 -12.54 4.23 -33.45
CA LEU A 11 -11.74 3.58 -32.40
C LEU A 11 -11.75 2.06 -32.61
N PRO A 12 -10.58 1.42 -32.81
CA PRO A 12 -10.52 -0.01 -33.22
C PRO A 12 -10.95 -0.95 -32.09
N ALA A 13 -10.73 -0.57 -30.83
CA ALA A 13 -11.09 -1.36 -29.64
C ALA A 13 -11.05 -0.47 -28.38
N ARG A 14 -11.70 -0.96 -27.30
CA ARG A 14 -11.48 -0.44 -25.94
C ARG A 14 -10.38 -1.26 -25.28
N PHE A 15 -9.44 -0.58 -24.64
CA PHE A 15 -8.28 -1.22 -24.02
C PHE A 15 -8.44 -1.21 -22.49
N LEU A 16 -8.25 -2.38 -21.86
CA LEU A 16 -8.10 -2.51 -20.41
C LEU A 16 -6.63 -2.77 -20.11
N ILE A 17 -6.00 -1.85 -19.36
CA ILE A 17 -4.61 -1.96 -18.95
C ILE A 17 -4.62 -2.27 -17.46
N LEU A 18 -3.97 -3.35 -17.06
CA LEU A 18 -3.82 -3.75 -15.67
C LEU A 18 -2.40 -3.43 -15.21
N GLY A 19 -2.28 -2.85 -14.01
CA GLY A 19 -1.00 -2.51 -13.41
C GLY A 19 -1.06 -2.54 -11.89
N SER A 20 0.04 -2.88 -11.24
CA SER A 20 0.19 -2.95 -9.78
C SER A 20 0.82 -1.70 -9.16
N ALA A 21 0.99 -0.63 -9.95
CA ALA A 21 1.55 0.64 -9.52
C ALA A 21 0.77 1.82 -10.08
N SER A 22 0.87 2.98 -9.41
CA SER A 22 0.28 4.21 -9.92
C SER A 22 0.93 4.62 -11.24
N LEU A 23 0.17 5.33 -12.08
CA LEU A 23 0.68 5.87 -13.33
C LEU A 23 1.89 6.79 -13.15
N ASP A 24 1.98 7.50 -12.01
CA ASP A 24 3.10 8.39 -11.70
C ASP A 24 4.42 7.62 -11.54
N LEU A 25 4.38 6.39 -11.03
CA LEU A 25 5.55 5.51 -10.98
C LEU A 25 5.91 4.91 -12.35
N LEU A 26 4.90 4.71 -13.20
CA LEU A 26 5.09 4.19 -14.56
C LEU A 26 5.47 5.28 -15.57
N GLN A 27 5.41 6.56 -15.21
CA GLN A 27 5.71 7.72 -16.08
C GLN A 27 7.18 7.83 -16.52
N GLN A 28 8.03 6.89 -16.20
CA GLN A 28 9.36 6.77 -16.83
C GLN A 28 9.28 6.29 -18.30
N SER A 29 8.10 5.98 -18.81
CA SER A 29 7.88 5.68 -20.22
C SER A 29 7.51 6.96 -20.99
N SER A 30 8.17 7.20 -22.10
CA SER A 30 8.15 8.41 -22.94
C SER A 30 6.80 8.77 -23.60
N GLU A 31 5.72 8.04 -23.36
CA GLU A 31 4.41 8.27 -23.95
C GLU A 31 3.40 8.75 -22.91
N THR A 32 2.91 9.98 -23.06
CA THR A 32 1.78 10.45 -22.25
C THR A 32 0.45 9.97 -22.83
N LEU A 33 -0.38 9.37 -21.95
CA LEU A 33 -1.76 8.99 -22.23
C LEU A 33 -2.77 9.99 -21.63
N ALA A 34 -2.31 11.18 -21.25
CA ALA A 34 -3.16 12.21 -20.67
C ALA A 34 -4.39 12.48 -21.54
N GLY A 35 -5.57 12.50 -20.93
CA GLY A 35 -6.85 12.70 -21.60
C GLY A 35 -7.36 11.50 -22.44
N ARG A 36 -6.65 10.36 -22.45
CA ARG A 36 -7.00 9.17 -23.25
C ARG A 36 -7.31 7.94 -22.42
N LEU A 37 -7.19 8.03 -21.10
CA LEU A 37 -7.46 6.91 -20.19
C LEU A 37 -8.23 7.40 -18.96
N GLU A 38 -8.98 6.49 -18.41
CA GLU A 38 -9.58 6.58 -17.09
C GLU A 38 -8.87 5.60 -16.15
N THR A 39 -8.50 6.05 -14.97
CA THR A 39 -7.85 5.20 -13.96
C THR A 39 -8.89 4.71 -12.96
N LEU A 40 -9.07 3.40 -12.89
CA LEU A 40 -9.94 2.76 -11.92
C LEU A 40 -9.08 2.07 -10.85
N PRO A 41 -9.04 2.58 -9.60
CA PRO A 41 -8.32 1.92 -8.53
C PRO A 41 -9.05 0.62 -8.16
N LEU A 42 -8.34 -0.52 -8.28
CA LEU A 42 -8.81 -1.81 -7.81
C LEU A 42 -8.20 -2.08 -6.43
N GLU A 43 -9.04 -2.00 -5.42
CA GLU A 43 -8.65 -2.34 -4.04
C GLU A 43 -8.82 -3.84 -3.78
N GLY A 44 -8.28 -4.33 -2.64
CA GLY A 44 -8.62 -5.66 -2.14
C GLY A 44 -10.10 -5.78 -1.78
N LEU A 45 -10.53 -6.99 -1.43
CA LEU A 45 -11.89 -7.23 -0.94
C LEU A 45 -12.20 -6.30 0.23
N ARG A 46 -13.30 -5.57 0.15
CA ARG A 46 -13.78 -4.69 1.22
C ARG A 46 -14.80 -5.43 2.08
N LEU A 47 -15.08 -4.95 3.27
CA LEU A 47 -16.10 -5.52 4.14
C LEU A 47 -17.47 -5.62 3.43
N ALA A 48 -17.80 -4.62 2.61
CA ALA A 48 -19.03 -4.64 1.79
C ALA A 48 -19.06 -5.78 0.77
N ASP A 49 -17.90 -6.23 0.29
CA ASP A 49 -17.80 -7.31 -0.70
C ASP A 49 -17.93 -8.71 -0.05
N VAL A 50 -17.50 -8.84 1.22
CA VAL A 50 -17.47 -10.12 1.95
C VAL A 50 -18.57 -10.30 2.99
N GLY A 51 -19.27 -9.21 3.34
CA GLY A 51 -20.36 -9.16 4.32
C GLY A 51 -19.90 -9.11 5.78
N GLU A 52 -20.77 -8.59 6.64
CA GLU A 52 -20.49 -8.35 8.07
C GLU A 52 -20.12 -9.61 8.85
N ALA A 53 -20.71 -10.75 8.52
CA ALA A 53 -20.40 -12.04 9.14
C ALA A 53 -18.90 -12.44 8.96
N ALA A 54 -18.22 -11.89 7.98
CA ALA A 54 -16.80 -12.14 7.71
C ALA A 54 -15.89 -11.08 8.33
N GLN A 55 -16.41 -10.10 9.09
CA GLN A 55 -15.62 -8.95 9.59
C GLN A 55 -14.37 -9.36 10.35
N ALA A 56 -14.46 -10.25 11.33
CA ALA A 56 -13.30 -10.68 12.12
C ALA A 56 -12.23 -11.36 11.25
N ARG A 57 -12.66 -12.23 10.31
CA ARG A 57 -11.76 -12.86 9.35
C ARG A 57 -11.14 -11.85 8.40
N HIS A 58 -11.92 -10.91 7.87
CA HIS A 58 -11.44 -9.86 6.98
C HIS A 58 -10.43 -8.96 7.70
N TRP A 59 -10.71 -8.58 8.94
CA TRP A 59 -9.79 -7.79 9.74
C TRP A 59 -8.45 -8.50 9.95
N LEU A 60 -8.47 -9.79 10.36
CA LEU A 60 -7.25 -10.56 10.61
C LEU A 60 -6.46 -10.85 9.34
N ARG A 61 -7.13 -11.26 8.25
CA ARG A 61 -6.50 -11.76 7.01
C ARG A 61 -6.26 -10.69 5.95
N GLY A 62 -6.94 -9.55 6.07
CA GLY A 62 -6.94 -8.49 5.06
C GLY A 62 -7.83 -8.77 3.86
N GLY A 63 -7.78 -7.86 2.90
CA GLY A 63 -8.60 -7.89 1.68
C GLY A 63 -7.93 -8.54 0.47
N PHE A 64 -6.67 -9.00 0.55
CA PHE A 64 -6.07 -9.74 -0.55
C PHE A 64 -6.80 -11.08 -0.74
N PRO A 65 -7.37 -11.37 -1.94
CA PRO A 65 -8.22 -12.54 -2.16
C PRO A 65 -7.59 -13.86 -1.70
N LEU A 66 -6.32 -14.12 -2.05
CA LEU A 66 -5.63 -15.36 -1.68
C LEU A 66 -5.35 -15.48 -0.17
N SER A 67 -5.17 -14.35 0.53
CA SER A 67 -5.08 -14.33 1.98
C SER A 67 -6.45 -14.56 2.63
N PHE A 68 -7.47 -13.83 2.17
CA PHE A 68 -8.81 -13.90 2.72
C PHE A 68 -9.45 -15.28 2.56
N THR A 69 -9.34 -15.88 1.36
CA THR A 69 -9.94 -17.18 1.02
C THR A 69 -9.07 -18.39 1.38
N ALA A 70 -7.93 -18.19 2.03
CA ALA A 70 -7.05 -19.27 2.47
C ALA A 70 -7.79 -20.30 3.33
N ARG A 71 -7.41 -21.58 3.22
CA ARG A 71 -8.08 -22.69 3.89
C ARG A 71 -7.97 -22.64 5.42
N SER A 72 -6.86 -22.09 5.92
CA SER A 72 -6.61 -21.94 7.37
C SER A 72 -6.01 -20.57 7.69
N GLU A 73 -5.97 -20.20 9.00
CA GLU A 73 -5.27 -19.01 9.46
C GLU A 73 -3.77 -19.10 9.18
N LEU A 74 -3.20 -20.30 9.31
CA LEU A 74 -1.80 -20.54 9.02
C LEU A 74 -1.48 -20.34 7.54
N ASP A 75 -2.30 -20.86 6.62
CA ASP A 75 -2.10 -20.69 5.19
C ASP A 75 -2.19 -19.21 4.78
N SER A 76 -3.16 -18.48 5.37
CA SER A 76 -3.27 -17.03 5.18
C SER A 76 -2.02 -16.29 5.67
N LEU A 77 -1.50 -16.63 6.84
CA LEU A 77 -0.29 -16.03 7.39
C LEU A 77 0.95 -16.33 6.53
N VAL A 78 1.10 -17.58 6.08
CA VAL A 78 2.19 -18.00 5.19
C VAL A 78 2.11 -17.23 3.88
N TRP A 79 0.90 -17.10 3.29
CA TRP A 79 0.70 -16.32 2.08
C TRP A 79 1.14 -14.86 2.26
N ARG A 80 0.69 -14.19 3.35
CA ARG A 80 1.02 -12.79 3.63
C ARG A 80 2.52 -12.57 3.81
N ARG A 81 3.21 -13.48 4.50
CA ARG A 81 4.67 -13.43 4.69
C ARG A 81 5.42 -13.59 3.37
N ASN A 82 5.01 -14.54 2.56
CA ASN A 82 5.59 -14.77 1.23
C ASN A 82 5.33 -13.58 0.30
N PHE A 83 4.13 -13.00 0.34
CA PHE A 83 3.82 -11.80 -0.41
C PHE A 83 4.75 -10.64 -0.03
N LEU A 84 4.90 -10.34 1.27
CA LEU A 84 5.79 -9.28 1.74
C LEU A 84 7.23 -9.48 1.26
N GLN A 85 7.71 -10.73 1.25
CA GLN A 85 9.06 -11.04 0.79
C GLN A 85 9.18 -10.89 -0.73
N THR A 86 8.33 -11.56 -1.50
CA THR A 86 8.42 -11.55 -2.98
C THR A 86 8.17 -10.17 -3.55
N PHE A 87 7.25 -9.41 -2.96
CA PHE A 87 6.97 -8.03 -3.37
C PHE A 87 8.22 -7.14 -3.27
N LEU A 88 8.95 -7.20 -2.15
CA LEU A 88 10.15 -6.40 -1.95
C LEU A 88 11.35 -6.88 -2.78
N GLU A 89 11.54 -8.19 -2.90
CA GLU A 89 12.73 -8.77 -3.52
C GLU A 89 12.64 -8.87 -5.04
N ARG A 90 11.44 -9.09 -5.58
CA ARG A 90 11.21 -9.34 -7.00
C ARG A 90 10.39 -8.23 -7.65
N ASP A 91 9.17 -8.00 -7.16
CA ASP A 91 8.18 -7.21 -7.88
C ASP A 91 8.59 -5.74 -7.98
N LEU A 92 9.10 -5.14 -6.89
CA LEU A 92 9.62 -3.76 -6.92
C LEU A 92 10.83 -3.63 -7.85
N ARG A 93 11.70 -4.64 -7.91
CA ARG A 93 12.84 -4.63 -8.85
C ARG A 93 12.38 -4.68 -10.31
N GLN A 94 11.37 -5.48 -10.61
CA GLN A 94 10.76 -5.54 -11.95
C GLN A 94 10.14 -4.20 -12.36
N MET A 95 9.67 -3.41 -11.38
CA MET A 95 9.20 -2.03 -11.60
C MET A 95 10.34 -1.00 -11.69
N GLY A 96 11.61 -1.44 -11.71
CA GLY A 96 12.78 -0.55 -11.81
C GLY A 96 13.26 0.06 -10.50
N VAL A 97 12.76 -0.39 -9.35
CA VAL A 97 13.18 0.12 -8.04
C VAL A 97 14.57 -0.39 -7.68
N GLN A 98 15.53 0.54 -7.54
CA GLN A 98 16.94 0.26 -7.23
C GLN A 98 17.26 0.25 -5.72
N ILE A 99 16.26 0.37 -4.85
CA ILE A 99 16.43 0.40 -3.40
C ILE A 99 16.62 -1.03 -2.87
N PRO A 100 17.62 -1.29 -1.99
CA PRO A 100 17.80 -2.61 -1.40
C PRO A 100 16.54 -3.09 -0.67
N ALA A 101 16.12 -4.33 -0.92
CA ALA A 101 14.91 -4.92 -0.33
C ALA A 101 14.95 -4.89 1.22
N LEU A 102 16.13 -5.08 1.83
CA LEU A 102 16.30 -5.02 3.28
C LEU A 102 16.00 -3.62 3.85
N ALA A 103 16.40 -2.55 3.14
CA ALA A 103 16.12 -1.18 3.55
C ALA A 103 14.61 -0.89 3.51
N LEU A 104 13.93 -1.31 2.43
CA LEU A 104 12.49 -1.19 2.31
C LEU A 104 11.74 -2.06 3.33
N ARG A 105 12.25 -3.25 3.65
CA ARG A 105 11.68 -4.10 4.70
C ARG A 105 11.72 -3.42 6.07
N ARG A 106 12.88 -2.87 6.44
CA ARG A 106 13.04 -2.12 7.69
C ARG A 106 12.09 -0.92 7.74
N PHE A 107 12.04 -0.15 6.65
CA PHE A 107 11.14 0.98 6.52
C PHE A 107 9.68 0.57 6.67
N TRP A 108 9.23 -0.49 5.99
CA TRP A 108 7.84 -0.95 6.04
C TRP A 108 7.43 -1.47 7.43
N ASN A 109 8.32 -2.20 8.11
CA ASN A 109 8.10 -2.58 9.50
C ASN A 109 7.90 -1.36 10.40
N MET A 110 8.72 -0.31 10.24
CA MET A 110 8.55 0.93 11.00
C MET A 110 7.24 1.62 10.67
N VAL A 111 6.85 1.67 9.41
CA VAL A 111 5.54 2.21 8.98
C VAL A 111 4.39 1.43 9.60
N ALA A 112 4.50 0.11 9.76
CA ALA A 112 3.51 -0.69 10.46
C ALA A 112 3.35 -0.27 11.94
N HIS A 113 4.46 0.00 12.64
CA HIS A 113 4.41 0.55 14.00
C HIS A 113 3.92 2.01 14.06
N TYR A 114 4.04 2.73 12.95
CA TYR A 114 3.55 4.11 12.77
C TYR A 114 2.11 4.19 12.24
N HIS A 115 1.46 3.05 12.04
CA HIS A 115 0.10 2.97 11.50
C HIS A 115 -0.87 3.85 12.29
N GLY A 116 -1.67 4.67 11.60
CA GLY A 116 -2.64 5.60 12.19
C GLY A 116 -2.03 6.87 12.82
N GLN A 117 -0.71 7.01 12.85
CA GLN A 117 -0.03 8.16 13.44
C GLN A 117 0.29 9.24 12.42
N THR A 118 0.49 10.46 12.91
CA THR A 118 0.94 11.59 12.10
C THR A 118 2.39 11.38 11.67
N TRP A 119 2.69 11.59 10.39
CA TRP A 119 4.03 11.40 9.83
C TRP A 119 5.08 12.28 10.51
N ASN A 120 6.16 11.65 10.95
CA ASN A 120 7.37 12.30 11.43
C ASN A 120 8.60 11.70 10.69
N GLY A 121 8.95 12.31 9.56
CA GLY A 121 10.05 11.82 8.72
C GLY A 121 11.40 11.88 9.42
N ALA A 122 11.65 12.88 10.26
CA ALA A 122 12.90 13.03 11.00
C ALA A 122 13.13 11.90 12.03
N GLU A 123 12.05 11.44 12.68
CA GLU A 123 12.12 10.31 13.61
C GLU A 123 12.47 9.00 12.91
N LEU A 124 11.77 8.70 11.79
CA LEU A 124 12.04 7.50 11.00
C LEU A 124 13.45 7.55 10.38
N ALA A 125 13.89 8.72 9.94
CA ALA A 125 15.24 8.91 9.38
C ALA A 125 16.34 8.57 10.40
N ARG A 126 16.19 9.06 11.64
CA ARG A 126 17.11 8.73 12.74
C ARG A 126 17.13 7.23 13.03
N ALA A 127 15.96 6.60 13.13
CA ALA A 127 15.87 5.18 13.44
C ALA A 127 16.39 4.26 12.32
N LEU A 128 16.34 4.71 11.07
CA LEU A 128 16.88 3.98 9.91
C LEU A 128 18.35 4.36 9.59
N ALA A 129 18.92 5.32 10.28
CA ALA A 129 20.24 5.88 10.02
C ALA A 129 20.41 6.40 8.57
N VAL A 130 19.40 7.10 8.07
CA VAL A 130 19.37 7.73 6.73
C VAL A 130 18.89 9.17 6.84
N ASN A 131 18.97 9.94 5.76
CA ASN A 131 18.41 11.29 5.73
C ASN A 131 16.88 11.29 5.52
N GLU A 132 16.21 12.37 5.88
CA GLU A 132 14.76 12.51 5.81
C GLU A 132 14.24 12.44 4.36
N SER A 133 14.98 12.95 3.40
CA SER A 133 14.62 12.87 1.97
C SER A 133 14.61 11.43 1.47
N THR A 134 15.48 10.56 1.98
CA THR A 134 15.46 9.12 1.68
C THR A 134 14.19 8.46 2.23
N VAL A 135 13.84 8.76 3.49
CA VAL A 135 12.63 8.22 4.11
C VAL A 135 11.38 8.71 3.37
N ARG A 136 11.36 9.98 2.97
CA ARG A 136 10.26 10.53 2.17
C ARG A 136 10.11 9.79 0.83
N ARG A 137 11.23 9.55 0.14
CA ARG A 137 11.23 8.78 -1.11
C ARG A 137 10.71 7.35 -0.92
N TYR A 138 11.03 6.70 0.21
CA TYR A 138 10.50 5.37 0.53
C TYR A 138 8.99 5.40 0.76
N LEU A 139 8.51 6.43 1.48
CA LEU A 139 7.08 6.62 1.70
C LEU A 139 6.33 6.85 0.38
N ASP A 140 6.85 7.71 -0.48
CA ASP A 140 6.23 8.03 -1.77
C ASP A 140 6.23 6.80 -2.69
N LEU A 141 7.31 6.01 -2.70
CA LEU A 141 7.35 4.73 -3.40
C LEU A 141 6.26 3.78 -2.90
N MET A 142 6.19 3.53 -1.58
CA MET A 142 5.21 2.60 -1.00
C MET A 142 3.77 3.07 -1.18
N THR A 143 3.57 4.39 -1.26
CA THR A 143 2.27 4.99 -1.61
C THR A 143 1.93 4.74 -3.08
N GLY A 144 2.88 4.94 -3.97
CA GLY A 144 2.71 4.75 -5.42
C GLY A 144 2.47 3.29 -5.82
N VAL A 145 2.97 2.32 -5.05
CA VAL A 145 2.66 0.88 -5.25
C VAL A 145 1.46 0.42 -4.42
N PHE A 146 0.67 1.32 -3.88
CA PHE A 146 -0.57 1.06 -3.14
C PHE A 146 -0.42 0.21 -1.85
N MET A 147 0.76 0.14 -1.26
CA MET A 147 0.97 -0.57 0.01
C MET A 147 0.74 0.33 1.23
N VAL A 148 0.92 1.64 1.06
CA VAL A 148 0.74 2.65 2.09
C VAL A 148 -0.23 3.72 1.60
N ARG A 149 -1.03 4.27 2.50
CA ARG A 149 -1.90 5.43 2.27
C ARG A 149 -1.45 6.59 3.13
N GLN A 150 -1.25 7.73 2.51
CA GLN A 150 -1.08 9.00 3.19
C GLN A 150 -2.45 9.69 3.25
N LEU A 151 -2.98 9.89 4.46
CA LEU A 151 -4.23 10.60 4.67
C LEU A 151 -3.91 12.05 5.08
N PRO A 152 -4.11 13.02 4.18
CA PRO A 152 -3.87 14.42 4.52
C PRO A 152 -4.86 14.88 5.60
N PRO A 153 -4.46 15.84 6.44
CA PRO A 153 -5.37 16.39 7.43
C PRO A 153 -6.53 17.13 6.76
N TRP A 154 -7.73 16.96 7.28
CA TRP A 154 -8.90 17.72 6.88
C TRP A 154 -8.86 19.11 7.50
N PHE A 155 -9.14 20.15 6.71
CA PHE A 155 -9.24 21.53 7.17
C PHE A 155 -10.53 22.16 6.69
N GLU A 156 -11.40 22.49 7.60
CA GLU A 156 -12.59 23.29 7.34
C GLU A 156 -12.23 24.77 7.15
N ASN A 157 -11.18 25.23 7.84
CA ASN A 157 -10.69 26.61 7.77
C ASN A 157 -9.20 26.64 7.38
N LEU A 158 -8.91 27.11 6.18
CA LEU A 158 -7.56 27.16 5.59
C LEU A 158 -6.59 28.06 6.39
N GLY A 159 -7.10 29.01 7.20
CA GLY A 159 -6.28 29.92 8.02
C GLY A 159 -5.71 29.31 9.30
N LYS A 160 -6.24 28.19 9.78
CA LYS A 160 -5.84 27.56 11.07
C LYS A 160 -5.14 26.21 10.90
N ARG A 161 -4.24 26.06 9.95
CA ARG A 161 -3.48 24.82 9.74
C ARG A 161 -2.51 24.55 10.89
N GLN A 162 -2.92 23.81 11.91
CA GLN A 162 -2.07 23.43 13.04
C GLN A 162 -1.20 22.20 12.73
N VAL A 163 -1.71 21.22 11.95
CA VAL A 163 -0.98 20.01 11.56
C VAL A 163 -0.89 19.95 10.04
N LYS A 164 0.32 19.90 9.49
CA LYS A 164 0.57 19.83 8.04
C LYS A 164 0.87 18.41 7.57
N ALA A 165 1.35 17.54 8.46
CA ALA A 165 1.78 16.19 8.11
C ALA A 165 0.58 15.22 8.03
N PRO A 166 0.56 14.30 7.03
CA PRO A 166 -0.49 13.32 6.89
C PRO A 166 -0.41 12.23 7.97
N LYS A 167 -1.52 11.55 8.22
CA LYS A 167 -1.51 10.24 8.90
C LYS A 167 -1.13 9.14 7.91
N ILE A 168 -0.42 8.12 8.41
CA ILE A 168 0.10 7.04 7.58
C ILE A 168 -0.62 5.74 7.93
N TYR A 169 -1.05 5.03 6.89
CA TYR A 169 -1.76 3.76 7.02
C TYR A 169 -1.14 2.71 6.10
N VAL A 170 -0.87 1.51 6.61
CA VAL A 170 -0.72 0.32 5.76
C VAL A 170 -2.12 0.00 5.22
N ARG A 171 -2.27 -0.15 3.91
CA ARG A 171 -3.62 -0.21 3.29
C ARG A 171 -4.37 -1.51 3.57
N ASP A 172 -3.66 -2.59 3.81
CA ASP A 172 -4.26 -3.90 4.08
C ASP A 172 -4.00 -4.33 5.52
N SER A 173 -5.05 -4.65 6.27
CA SER A 173 -4.97 -5.04 7.66
C SER A 173 -4.19 -6.35 7.86
N GLY A 174 -4.35 -7.30 6.95
CA GLY A 174 -3.62 -8.58 7.01
C GLY A 174 -2.11 -8.40 6.83
N LEU A 175 -1.68 -7.53 5.90
CA LEU A 175 -0.27 -7.19 5.74
C LEU A 175 0.25 -6.42 6.95
N LEU A 176 -0.54 -5.48 7.49
CA LEU A 176 -0.20 -4.77 8.74
C LEU A 176 0.07 -5.77 9.87
N HIS A 177 -0.85 -6.70 10.10
CA HIS A 177 -0.72 -7.71 11.15
C HIS A 177 0.50 -8.61 10.93
N ALA A 178 0.78 -9.03 9.69
CA ALA A 178 1.97 -9.81 9.37
C ALA A 178 3.28 -9.04 9.63
N LEU A 179 3.32 -7.72 9.36
CA LEU A 179 4.46 -6.84 9.65
C LEU A 179 4.66 -6.64 11.16
N LEU A 180 3.56 -6.56 11.93
CA LEU A 180 3.58 -6.44 13.39
C LEU A 180 3.85 -7.77 14.12
N GLY A 181 3.94 -8.89 13.40
CA GLY A 181 4.16 -10.20 13.98
C GLY A 181 2.91 -10.84 14.60
N VAL A 182 1.73 -10.29 14.35
CA VAL A 182 0.44 -10.86 14.79
C VAL A 182 0.13 -12.09 13.96
N THR A 183 -0.10 -13.22 14.62
CA THR A 183 -0.25 -14.52 13.94
C THR A 183 -1.67 -15.06 13.95
N ASN A 184 -2.48 -14.66 14.93
CA ASN A 184 -3.85 -15.15 15.12
C ASN A 184 -4.74 -14.07 15.78
N ALA A 185 -6.03 -14.35 15.90
CA ALA A 185 -7.02 -13.42 16.46
C ALA A 185 -6.72 -13.04 17.93
N ARG A 186 -6.25 -13.99 18.74
CA ARG A 186 -5.91 -13.72 20.14
C ARG A 186 -4.74 -12.75 20.27
N ASP A 187 -3.68 -12.94 19.46
CA ASP A 187 -2.55 -12.01 19.43
C ASP A 187 -3.01 -10.61 19.00
N LEU A 188 -3.96 -10.55 18.04
CA LEU A 188 -4.50 -9.29 17.56
C LEU A 188 -5.26 -8.54 18.68
N GLU A 189 -6.14 -9.21 19.40
CA GLU A 189 -6.93 -8.61 20.49
C GLU A 189 -6.04 -8.03 21.62
N HIS A 190 -4.89 -8.62 21.87
CA HIS A 190 -3.95 -8.17 22.90
C HIS A 190 -2.85 -7.23 22.39
N HIS A 191 -2.81 -6.96 21.09
CA HIS A 191 -1.75 -6.13 20.52
C HIS A 191 -1.97 -4.65 20.83
N PRO A 192 -0.96 -3.90 21.32
CA PRO A 192 -1.12 -2.51 21.73
C PRO A 192 -1.51 -1.55 20.58
N LYS A 193 -1.38 -1.97 19.33
CA LYS A 193 -1.76 -1.20 18.13
C LYS A 193 -3.12 -1.62 17.54
N VAL A 194 -3.88 -2.50 18.21
CA VAL A 194 -5.16 -3.02 17.70
C VAL A 194 -6.17 -1.91 17.37
N GLY A 195 -6.23 -0.87 18.21
CA GLY A 195 -7.16 0.24 17.99
C GLY A 195 -6.86 1.14 16.76
N ALA A 196 -5.71 0.94 16.12
CA ALA A 196 -5.34 1.67 14.90
C ALA A 196 -5.46 0.83 13.62
N SER A 197 -5.62 -0.51 13.74
CA SER A 197 -5.67 -1.44 12.61
C SER A 197 -7.06 -1.61 11.99
#